data_53da02de10f364e5518303783e943f18
#
_entry.id   53da02de10f364e5518303783e943f18
#
_cell.length_a   1.000
_cell.length_b   1.000
_cell.length_c   1.000
_cell.angle_alpha   90.00
_cell.angle_beta   90.00
_cell.angle_gamma   90.00
#
_symmetry.space_group_name_H-M   'P 1'
#
loop_
_entity.id
_entity.type
_entity.pdbx_description
1 polymer ?
#
loop_
_entity_poly.entity_id
_entity_poly.type
_entity_poly.pdbx_seq_one_letter_code
_entity_poly.pdbx_strand_id
1 'polypeptide(L)'
;QLINKGQEITKAQEDLAVAEEKKQQQYEDMKLRIKYMYEEGDTSALERIVASGSISEMLTQTEYVEKVHTYDRDKLREYAETVQEVEDLKTSLESDMTKLQNLDEEYKTQTAELSSTIESKRAEVSNLDAMIQEAARAAVEAAKKEQEKNNTVNNENTNTPSGGGDNSGGTVTPAPEPTPTPTPDPTPTPDPTPT
;
A
#
# COMPACT_ATOMS: atom_id res chain seq x y z
N GLN A 1 0.82 0.70 -1.18
CA GLN A 1 -0.32 0.21 -1.99
C GLN A 1 -1.64 0.87 -1.57
N LEU A 2 -2.04 0.84 -0.29
CA LEU A 2 -3.27 1.49 0.21
C LEU A 2 -3.33 2.98 -0.09
N ILE A 3 -2.25 3.72 0.12
CA ILE A 3 -2.17 5.16 -0.16
C ILE A 3 -2.39 5.44 -1.65
N ASN A 4 -1.72 4.70 -2.53
CA ASN A 4 -1.86 4.87 -3.98
C ASN A 4 -3.30 4.55 -4.44
N LYS A 5 -3.89 3.48 -3.92
CA LYS A 5 -5.27 3.12 -4.22
C LYS A 5 -6.28 4.15 -3.70
N GLY A 6 -6.02 4.72 -2.53
CA GLY A 6 -6.79 5.84 -1.99
C GLY A 6 -6.74 7.08 -2.90
N GLN A 7 -5.57 7.41 -3.45
CA GLN A 7 -5.41 8.53 -4.39
C GLN A 7 -6.14 8.27 -5.73
N GLU A 8 -6.07 7.04 -6.25
CA GLU A 8 -6.80 6.63 -7.45
C GLU A 8 -8.31 6.77 -7.25
N ILE A 9 -8.83 6.35 -6.11
CA ILE A 9 -10.25 6.49 -5.74
C ILE A 9 -10.65 7.97 -5.65
N THR A 10 -9.83 8.82 -5.01
CA THR A 10 -10.10 10.25 -4.92
C THR A 10 -10.18 10.88 -6.30
N LYS A 11 -9.24 10.55 -7.19
CA LYS A 11 -9.26 11.03 -8.57
C LYS A 11 -10.49 10.53 -9.33
N ALA A 12 -10.84 9.26 -9.19
CA ALA A 12 -12.04 8.71 -9.83
C ALA A 12 -13.34 9.37 -9.33
N GLN A 13 -13.38 9.81 -8.07
CA GLN A 13 -14.50 10.59 -7.52
C GLN A 13 -14.58 11.99 -8.13
N GLU A 14 -13.43 12.64 -8.35
CA GLU A 14 -13.35 13.94 -9.03
C GLU A 14 -13.80 13.82 -10.49
N ASP A 15 -13.30 12.80 -11.21
CA ASP A 15 -13.68 12.52 -12.60
C ASP A 15 -15.19 12.23 -12.71
N LEU A 16 -15.75 11.47 -11.78
CA LEU A 16 -17.18 11.19 -11.70
C LEU A 16 -18.00 12.48 -11.47
N ALA A 17 -17.56 13.36 -10.56
CA ALA A 17 -18.26 14.62 -10.30
C ALA A 17 -18.29 15.51 -11.55
N VAL A 18 -17.19 15.59 -12.28
CA VAL A 18 -17.11 16.34 -13.56
C VAL A 18 -18.03 15.73 -14.62
N ALA A 19 -18.07 14.40 -14.73
CA ALA A 19 -18.95 13.72 -15.69
C ALA A 19 -20.44 13.88 -15.32
N GLU A 20 -20.78 13.87 -14.05
CA GLU A 20 -22.16 14.14 -13.58
C GLU A 20 -22.59 15.58 -13.84
N GLU A 21 -21.72 16.56 -13.64
CA GLU A 21 -21.97 17.95 -13.96
C GLU A 21 -22.20 18.13 -15.48
N LYS A 22 -21.34 17.56 -16.30
CA LYS A 22 -21.47 17.55 -17.76
C LYS A 22 -22.81 16.93 -18.19
N LYS A 23 -23.17 15.76 -17.61
CA LYS A 23 -24.45 15.10 -17.87
C LYS A 23 -25.64 15.99 -17.53
N GLN A 24 -25.59 16.65 -16.38
CA GLN A 24 -26.67 17.55 -15.96
C GLN A 24 -26.79 18.75 -16.89
N GLN A 25 -25.69 19.35 -17.30
CA GLN A 25 -25.68 20.47 -18.23
C GLN A 25 -26.24 20.08 -19.60
N GLN A 26 -25.80 18.95 -20.15
CA GLN A 26 -26.31 18.40 -21.40
C GLN A 26 -27.82 18.08 -21.32
N TYR A 27 -28.29 17.60 -20.16
CA TYR A 27 -29.73 17.37 -19.93
C TYR A 27 -30.54 18.67 -19.97
N GLU A 28 -30.10 19.72 -19.29
CA GLU A 28 -30.79 20.99 -19.28
C GLU A 28 -30.77 21.65 -20.68
N ASP A 29 -29.66 21.58 -21.40
CA ASP A 29 -29.55 22.06 -22.78
C ASP A 29 -30.53 21.34 -23.71
N MET A 30 -30.63 20.01 -23.60
CA MET A 30 -31.59 19.21 -24.36
C MET A 30 -33.04 19.57 -24.02
N LYS A 31 -33.33 19.72 -22.73
CA LYS A 31 -34.67 20.09 -22.27
C LYS A 31 -35.11 21.44 -22.83
N LEU A 32 -34.23 22.45 -22.84
CA LEU A 32 -34.48 23.74 -23.47
C LEU A 32 -34.72 23.58 -24.99
N ARG A 33 -33.93 22.70 -25.63
CA ARG A 33 -34.07 22.44 -27.07
C ARG A 33 -35.40 21.76 -27.41
N ILE A 34 -35.77 20.72 -26.65
CA ILE A 34 -37.03 20.00 -26.81
C ILE A 34 -38.21 20.98 -26.58
N LYS A 35 -38.11 21.81 -25.55
CA LYS A 35 -39.13 22.86 -25.31
C LYS A 35 -39.26 23.81 -26.49
N TYR A 36 -38.15 24.31 -27.02
CA TYR A 36 -38.13 25.18 -28.19
C TYR A 36 -38.76 24.49 -29.41
N MET A 37 -38.40 23.23 -29.71
CA MET A 37 -39.00 22.46 -30.80
C MET A 37 -40.51 22.26 -30.63
N TYR A 38 -40.97 22.07 -29.39
CA TYR A 38 -42.38 21.90 -29.09
C TYR A 38 -43.17 23.23 -29.23
N GLU A 39 -42.62 24.36 -28.76
CA GLU A 39 -43.24 25.67 -28.79
C GLU A 39 -43.27 26.29 -30.19
N GLU A 40 -42.20 26.15 -30.96
CA GLU A 40 -42.11 26.66 -32.33
C GLU A 40 -42.80 25.75 -33.36
N GLY A 41 -42.94 24.44 -33.04
CA GLY A 41 -43.59 23.47 -33.90
C GLY A 41 -42.79 23.14 -35.18
N ASP A 42 -42.89 21.87 -35.64
CA ASP A 42 -42.29 21.41 -36.91
C ASP A 42 -42.91 22.17 -38.13
N THR A 43 -44.11 22.72 -37.95
CA THR A 43 -44.82 23.55 -38.94
C THR A 43 -44.09 24.85 -39.25
N SER A 44 -43.40 25.47 -38.29
CA SER A 44 -42.73 26.76 -38.53
C SER A 44 -41.51 26.63 -39.46
N ALA A 45 -40.82 25.49 -39.46
CA ALA A 45 -39.73 25.24 -40.40
C ALA A 45 -40.24 25.02 -41.81
N LEU A 46 -41.33 24.27 -41.99
CA LEU A 46 -42.00 24.10 -43.27
C LEU A 46 -42.63 25.38 -43.78
N GLU A 47 -43.28 26.17 -42.90
CA GLU A 47 -43.83 27.49 -43.25
C GLU A 47 -42.74 28.44 -43.73
N ARG A 48 -41.57 28.48 -43.09
CA ARG A 48 -40.43 29.28 -43.53
C ARG A 48 -39.89 28.85 -44.89
N ILE A 49 -39.82 27.54 -45.15
CA ILE A 49 -39.41 26.99 -46.44
C ILE A 49 -40.41 27.37 -47.54
N VAL A 50 -41.70 27.25 -47.26
CA VAL A 50 -42.77 27.59 -48.24
C VAL A 50 -42.92 29.10 -48.43
N ALA A 51 -42.72 29.90 -47.37
CA ALA A 51 -42.79 31.36 -47.39
C ALA A 51 -41.52 32.01 -48.01
N SER A 52 -40.49 31.27 -48.30
CA SER A 52 -39.30 31.76 -48.99
C SER A 52 -39.65 32.22 -50.42
N GLY A 53 -39.24 33.44 -50.74
CA GLY A 53 -39.66 34.10 -52.00
C GLY A 53 -38.91 33.57 -53.24
N SER A 54 -37.90 32.68 -53.06
CA SER A 54 -37.09 32.14 -54.16
C SER A 54 -36.64 30.71 -53.90
N ILE A 55 -36.39 29.94 -54.96
CA ILE A 55 -35.86 28.58 -54.88
C ILE A 55 -34.52 28.54 -54.14
N SER A 56 -33.69 29.58 -54.29
CA SER A 56 -32.41 29.68 -53.61
C SER A 56 -32.56 29.81 -52.09
N GLU A 57 -33.51 30.67 -51.64
CA GLU A 57 -33.82 30.79 -50.21
C GLU A 57 -34.45 29.52 -49.64
N MET A 58 -35.31 28.86 -50.40
CA MET A 58 -35.90 27.58 -50.04
C MET A 58 -34.84 26.53 -49.81
N LEU A 59 -33.84 26.43 -50.70
CA LEU A 59 -32.73 25.50 -50.56
C LEU A 59 -31.88 25.80 -49.33
N THR A 60 -31.57 27.09 -49.09
CA THR A 60 -30.81 27.52 -47.91
C THR A 60 -31.57 27.21 -46.61
N GLN A 61 -32.87 27.39 -46.55
CA GLN A 61 -33.69 27.04 -45.38
C GLN A 61 -33.73 25.52 -45.14
N THR A 62 -33.81 24.72 -46.23
CA THR A 62 -33.76 23.25 -46.13
C THR A 62 -32.41 22.76 -45.59
N GLU A 63 -31.32 23.31 -46.09
CA GLU A 63 -29.97 23.00 -45.56
C GLU A 63 -29.81 23.39 -44.07
N TYR A 64 -30.38 24.50 -43.67
CA TYR A 64 -30.39 24.94 -42.28
C TYR A 64 -31.13 23.95 -41.37
N VAL A 65 -32.35 23.56 -41.77
CA VAL A 65 -33.16 22.58 -41.02
C VAL A 65 -32.43 21.24 -40.90
N GLU A 66 -31.81 20.75 -41.99
CA GLU A 66 -31.04 19.53 -41.98
C GLU A 66 -29.83 19.62 -41.00
N LYS A 67 -29.10 20.72 -41.01
CA LYS A 67 -27.99 20.96 -40.08
C LYS A 67 -28.46 20.97 -38.63
N VAL A 68 -29.60 21.57 -38.34
CA VAL A 68 -30.20 21.62 -37.00
C VAL A 68 -30.55 20.19 -36.53
N HIS A 69 -31.23 19.41 -37.39
CA HIS A 69 -31.57 18.02 -37.04
C HIS A 69 -30.34 17.11 -36.86
N THR A 70 -29.29 17.34 -37.64
CA THR A 70 -28.04 16.63 -37.48
C THR A 70 -27.35 16.97 -36.14
N TYR A 71 -27.28 18.26 -35.84
CA TYR A 71 -26.77 18.74 -34.57
C TYR A 71 -27.52 18.17 -33.37
N ASP A 72 -28.84 18.13 -33.40
CA ASP A 72 -29.68 17.60 -32.33
C ASP A 72 -29.42 16.09 -32.13
N ARG A 73 -29.31 15.32 -33.23
CA ARG A 73 -28.97 13.89 -33.15
C ARG A 73 -27.56 13.64 -32.55
N ASP A 74 -26.60 14.47 -32.91
CA ASP A 74 -25.25 14.37 -32.40
C ASP A 74 -25.20 14.72 -30.90
N LYS A 75 -25.96 15.73 -30.46
CA LYS A 75 -26.10 16.09 -29.07
C LYS A 75 -26.81 15.02 -28.22
N LEU A 76 -27.83 14.37 -28.77
CA LEU A 76 -28.46 13.23 -28.12
C LEU A 76 -27.53 12.04 -27.97
N ARG A 77 -26.68 11.79 -28.98
CA ARG A 77 -25.67 10.74 -28.91
C ARG A 77 -24.62 11.05 -27.87
N GLU A 78 -24.08 12.27 -27.88
CA GLU A 78 -23.12 12.74 -26.88
C GLU A 78 -23.66 12.62 -25.45
N TYR A 79 -24.94 12.96 -25.24
CA TYR A 79 -25.60 12.77 -23.95
C TYR A 79 -25.68 11.30 -23.55
N ALA A 80 -26.09 10.42 -24.46
CA ALA A 80 -26.17 8.99 -24.20
C ALA A 80 -24.79 8.38 -23.85
N GLU A 81 -23.74 8.83 -24.53
CA GLU A 81 -22.35 8.42 -24.24
C GLU A 81 -21.92 8.93 -22.85
N THR A 82 -22.24 10.19 -22.49
CA THR A 82 -21.95 10.73 -21.16
C THR A 82 -22.72 9.99 -20.05
N VAL A 83 -23.98 9.60 -20.29
CA VAL A 83 -24.75 8.78 -19.33
C VAL A 83 -24.06 7.43 -19.10
N GLN A 84 -23.60 6.78 -20.16
CA GLN A 84 -22.87 5.51 -20.06
C GLN A 84 -21.53 5.69 -19.32
N GLU A 85 -20.78 6.74 -19.64
CA GLU A 85 -19.53 7.09 -18.96
C GLU A 85 -19.72 7.25 -17.44
N VAL A 86 -20.77 7.96 -17.02
CA VAL A 86 -21.11 8.13 -15.58
C VAL A 86 -21.41 6.79 -14.93
N GLU A 87 -22.14 5.89 -15.58
CA GLU A 87 -22.47 4.57 -15.03
C GLU A 87 -21.23 3.69 -14.91
N ASP A 88 -20.38 3.71 -15.92
CA ASP A 88 -19.11 2.95 -15.92
C ASP A 88 -18.17 3.45 -14.82
N LEU A 89 -18.05 4.77 -14.65
CA LEU A 89 -17.26 5.38 -13.57
C LEU A 89 -17.79 4.99 -12.18
N LYS A 90 -19.11 5.00 -11.97
CA LYS A 90 -19.74 4.58 -10.72
C LYS A 90 -19.41 3.12 -10.41
N THR A 91 -19.63 2.24 -11.38
CA THR A 91 -19.37 0.81 -11.23
C THR A 91 -17.89 0.52 -10.91
N SER A 92 -16.99 1.20 -11.62
CA SER A 92 -15.55 1.10 -11.38
C SER A 92 -15.17 1.58 -9.97
N LEU A 93 -15.72 2.72 -9.56
CA LEU A 93 -15.47 3.30 -8.23
C LEU A 93 -15.96 2.38 -7.11
N GLU A 94 -17.15 1.81 -7.21
CA GLU A 94 -17.69 0.85 -6.24
C GLU A 94 -16.80 -0.41 -6.14
N SER A 95 -16.35 -0.92 -7.28
CA SER A 95 -15.42 -2.04 -7.32
C SER A 95 -14.10 -1.72 -6.62
N ASP A 96 -13.54 -0.55 -6.88
CA ASP A 96 -12.27 -0.13 -6.29
C ASP A 96 -12.38 0.17 -4.80
N MET A 97 -13.49 0.74 -4.34
CA MET A 97 -13.79 0.89 -2.91
C MET A 97 -13.87 -0.47 -2.20
N THR A 98 -14.53 -1.45 -2.80
CA THR A 98 -14.60 -2.81 -2.27
C THR A 98 -13.23 -3.46 -2.18
N LYS A 99 -12.39 -3.31 -3.21
CA LYS A 99 -11.00 -3.81 -3.19
C LYS A 99 -10.17 -3.14 -2.08
N LEU A 100 -10.35 -1.83 -1.88
CA LEU A 100 -9.65 -1.09 -0.82
C LEU A 100 -10.06 -1.59 0.57
N GLN A 101 -11.34 -1.83 0.80
CA GLN A 101 -11.85 -2.38 2.05
C GLN A 101 -11.27 -3.77 2.34
N ASN A 102 -11.30 -4.66 1.36
CA ASN A 102 -10.73 -6.01 1.49
C ASN A 102 -9.22 -5.97 1.79
N LEU A 103 -8.50 -5.07 1.15
CA LEU A 103 -7.08 -4.87 1.39
C LEU A 103 -6.79 -4.33 2.79
N ASP A 104 -7.60 -3.42 3.29
CA ASP A 104 -7.51 -2.89 4.66
C ASP A 104 -7.75 -3.98 5.72
N GLU A 105 -8.75 -4.84 5.52
CA GLU A 105 -9.01 -5.99 6.38
C GLU A 105 -7.86 -7.01 6.37
N GLU A 106 -7.30 -7.27 5.20
CA GLU A 106 -6.12 -8.14 5.07
C GLU A 106 -4.92 -7.57 5.84
N TYR A 107 -4.63 -6.28 5.71
CA TYR A 107 -3.56 -5.63 6.46
C TYR A 107 -3.77 -5.66 7.97
N LYS A 108 -5.00 -5.47 8.44
CA LYS A 108 -5.33 -5.60 9.87
C LYS A 108 -5.06 -7.01 10.38
N THR A 109 -5.45 -8.02 9.62
CA THR A 109 -5.20 -9.43 9.95
C THR A 109 -3.71 -9.74 10.00
N GLN A 110 -2.95 -9.34 8.97
CA GLN A 110 -1.49 -9.53 8.93
C GLN A 110 -0.79 -8.81 10.08
N THR A 111 -1.24 -7.61 10.44
CA THR A 111 -0.67 -6.86 11.57
C THR A 111 -0.92 -7.56 12.90
N ALA A 112 -2.11 -8.12 13.10
CA ALA A 112 -2.44 -8.89 14.29
C ALA A 112 -1.62 -10.19 14.40
N GLU A 113 -1.47 -10.93 13.31
CA GLU A 113 -0.64 -12.13 13.24
C GLU A 113 0.84 -11.83 13.51
N LEU A 114 1.34 -10.75 12.93
CA LEU A 114 2.73 -10.30 13.16
C LEU A 114 2.95 -9.91 14.62
N SER A 115 2.01 -9.19 15.23
CA SER A 115 2.07 -8.83 16.66
C SER A 115 2.09 -10.05 17.54
N SER A 116 1.24 -11.05 17.29
CA SER A 116 1.22 -12.31 18.00
C SER A 116 2.54 -13.09 17.84
N THR A 117 3.10 -13.10 16.63
CA THR A 117 4.39 -13.72 16.35
C THR A 117 5.52 -13.04 17.12
N ILE A 118 5.52 -11.69 17.18
CA ILE A 118 6.51 -10.92 17.93
C ILE A 118 6.41 -11.23 19.44
N GLU A 119 5.21 -11.31 19.99
CA GLU A 119 5.01 -11.66 21.41
C GLU A 119 5.51 -13.08 21.71
N SER A 120 5.19 -14.05 20.85
CA SER A 120 5.69 -15.42 20.98
C SER A 120 7.21 -15.49 20.94
N LYS A 121 7.83 -14.78 19.98
CA LYS A 121 9.30 -14.74 19.89
C LYS A 121 9.97 -14.04 21.06
N ARG A 122 9.35 -12.99 21.63
CA ARG A 122 9.85 -12.37 22.87
C ARG A 122 9.82 -13.34 24.05
N ALA A 123 8.74 -14.12 24.18
CA ALA A 123 8.63 -15.14 25.22
C ALA A 123 9.70 -16.23 25.06
N GLU A 124 9.94 -16.70 23.82
CA GLU A 124 11.01 -17.66 23.52
C GLU A 124 12.41 -17.11 23.91
N VAL A 125 12.70 -15.86 23.55
CA VAL A 125 13.98 -15.21 23.89
C VAL A 125 14.13 -15.09 25.41
N SER A 126 13.09 -14.67 26.12
CA SER A 126 13.12 -14.59 27.59
C SER A 126 13.38 -15.96 28.26
N ASN A 127 12.76 -17.01 27.72
CA ASN A 127 12.99 -18.38 28.22
C ASN A 127 14.43 -18.84 27.95
N LEU A 128 14.97 -18.56 26.75
CA LEU A 128 16.37 -18.86 26.43
C LEU A 128 17.35 -18.12 27.35
N ASP A 129 17.11 -16.86 27.66
CA ASP A 129 17.93 -16.09 28.61
C ASP A 129 17.91 -16.72 30.00
N ALA A 130 16.76 -17.18 30.49
CA ALA A 130 16.65 -17.86 31.74
C ALA A 130 17.45 -19.20 31.75
N MET A 131 17.34 -19.97 30.68
CA MET A 131 18.09 -21.22 30.51
C MET A 131 19.62 -20.99 30.46
N ILE A 132 20.07 -19.95 29.78
CA ILE A 132 21.48 -19.56 29.71
C ILE A 132 21.98 -19.18 31.10
N GLN A 133 21.22 -18.39 31.87
CA GLN A 133 21.60 -18.04 33.24
C GLN A 133 21.68 -19.26 34.16
N GLU A 134 20.75 -20.20 34.05
CA GLU A 134 20.74 -21.42 34.83
C GLU A 134 21.96 -22.31 34.47
N ALA A 135 22.23 -22.49 33.18
CA ALA A 135 23.40 -23.23 32.72
C ALA A 135 24.71 -22.59 33.18
N ALA A 136 24.81 -21.27 33.14
CA ALA A 136 25.99 -20.55 33.63
C ALA A 136 26.19 -20.73 35.15
N ARG A 137 25.11 -20.66 35.94
CA ARG A 137 25.18 -20.94 37.40
C ARG A 137 25.59 -22.37 37.67
N ALA A 138 25.05 -23.35 36.96
CA ALA A 138 25.41 -24.75 37.10
C ALA A 138 26.87 -24.99 36.75
N ALA A 139 27.40 -24.38 35.70
CA ALA A 139 28.80 -24.45 35.29
C ALA A 139 29.74 -23.87 36.36
N VAL A 140 29.43 -22.73 36.96
CA VAL A 140 30.20 -22.12 38.05
C VAL A 140 30.19 -22.99 39.29
N GLU A 141 29.06 -23.60 39.63
CA GLU A 141 28.97 -24.50 40.79
C GLU A 141 29.75 -25.79 40.56
N ALA A 142 29.71 -26.35 39.34
CA ALA A 142 30.52 -27.51 38.98
C ALA A 142 32.04 -27.22 39.08
N ALA A 143 32.47 -26.05 38.58
CA ALA A 143 33.85 -25.61 38.66
C ALA A 143 34.33 -25.44 40.12
N LYS A 144 33.47 -24.88 41.00
CA LYS A 144 33.78 -24.77 42.44
C LYS A 144 33.94 -26.13 43.10
N LYS A 145 33.06 -27.11 42.80
CA LYS A 145 33.16 -28.47 43.32
C LYS A 145 34.43 -29.19 42.85
N GLU A 146 34.89 -28.96 41.65
CA GLU A 146 36.17 -29.50 41.15
C GLU A 146 37.38 -28.87 41.87
N GLN A 147 37.36 -27.56 42.09
CA GLN A 147 38.41 -26.86 42.84
C GLN A 147 38.48 -27.34 44.29
N GLU A 148 37.35 -27.56 44.96
CA GLU A 148 37.30 -28.10 46.31
C GLU A 148 37.85 -29.50 46.38
N LYS A 149 37.51 -30.38 45.40
CA LYS A 149 38.07 -31.72 45.30
C LYS A 149 39.59 -31.71 45.12
N ASN A 150 40.12 -30.87 44.22
CA ASN A 150 41.58 -30.75 44.01
C ASN A 150 42.32 -30.19 45.22
N ASN A 151 41.68 -29.30 45.98
CA ASN A 151 42.26 -28.72 47.18
C ASN A 151 42.28 -29.73 48.33
N THR A 152 41.32 -30.65 48.41
CA THR A 152 41.31 -31.77 49.42
C THR A 152 42.35 -32.79 49.09
N VAL A 153 42.57 -33.14 47.83
CA VAL A 153 43.62 -34.13 47.39
C VAL A 153 45.01 -33.55 47.63
N ASN A 154 45.24 -32.27 47.47
CA ASN A 154 46.56 -31.67 47.74
C ASN A 154 46.87 -31.52 49.25
N ASN A 155 45.88 -31.53 50.12
CA ASN A 155 46.08 -31.34 51.56
C ASN A 155 46.36 -32.70 52.28
N GLU A 156 46.06 -33.82 51.65
CA GLU A 156 46.44 -35.19 52.20
C GLU A 156 47.84 -35.65 51.82
N ASN A 157 48.53 -34.94 50.90
CA ASN A 157 49.83 -35.37 50.39
C ASN A 157 51.01 -34.51 50.88
N THR A 158 50.85 -33.69 51.93
CA THR A 158 51.96 -32.93 52.54
C THR A 158 52.32 -33.44 53.90
N ASN A 159 52.89 -34.62 53.92
CA ASN A 159 53.68 -35.04 55.07
C ASN A 159 54.83 -35.98 54.70
N THR A 160 55.88 -35.45 54.04
CA THR A 160 57.21 -35.96 54.06
C THR A 160 58.22 -34.89 53.68
N PRO A 161 59.25 -34.63 54.49
CA PRO A 161 60.25 -33.61 54.17
C PRO A 161 61.43 -34.26 53.47
N SER A 162 61.88 -33.68 52.38
CA SER A 162 63.35 -33.69 52.09
C SER A 162 63.65 -33.12 50.70
N GLY A 163 64.44 -32.08 50.65
CA GLY A 163 65.64 -31.94 49.83
C GLY A 163 65.55 -31.49 48.42
N GLY A 164 66.00 -30.26 48.25
CA GLY A 164 66.97 -29.90 47.24
C GLY A 164 66.57 -29.74 45.79
N GLY A 165 66.68 -28.46 45.27
CA GLY A 165 67.33 -28.25 43.98
C GLY A 165 66.46 -27.91 42.82
N ASP A 166 66.52 -26.69 42.44
CA ASP A 166 66.89 -26.22 41.11
C ASP A 166 65.73 -25.63 40.26
N ASN A 167 66.06 -24.48 39.84
CA ASN A 167 65.48 -23.43 39.02
C ASN A 167 65.24 -23.93 37.58
N SER A 168 63.99 -23.77 37.07
CA SER A 168 63.88 -23.53 35.65
C SER A 168 62.55 -22.79 35.37
N GLY A 169 62.67 -21.62 34.80
CA GLY A 169 61.59 -20.73 34.39
C GLY A 169 60.70 -21.37 33.29
N GLY A 170 59.45 -21.46 33.55
CA GLY A 170 58.43 -21.79 32.58
C GLY A 170 57.60 -20.53 32.30
N THR A 171 57.79 -19.97 31.10
CA THR A 171 57.04 -18.84 30.56
C THR A 171 55.58 -19.25 30.43
N VAL A 172 54.70 -18.62 31.20
CA VAL A 172 53.25 -18.71 31.01
C VAL A 172 52.85 -17.90 29.77
N THR A 173 52.46 -18.60 28.73
CA THR A 173 51.83 -18.00 27.57
C THR A 173 50.42 -17.53 27.96
N PRO A 174 50.06 -16.25 27.78
CA PRO A 174 48.69 -15.81 28.05
C PRO A 174 47.71 -16.42 27.07
N ALA A 175 46.52 -16.76 27.55
CA ALA A 175 45.40 -17.27 26.75
C ALA A 175 44.99 -16.24 25.69
N PRO A 176 44.55 -16.69 24.51
CA PRO A 176 44.11 -15.78 23.45
C PRO A 176 42.85 -15.01 23.87
N GLU A 177 42.92 -13.70 23.65
CA GLU A 177 41.81 -12.78 23.82
C GLU A 177 40.63 -13.18 22.91
N PRO A 178 39.36 -13.07 23.34
CA PRO A 178 38.23 -13.39 22.51
C PRO A 178 38.15 -12.42 21.34
N THR A 179 38.12 -12.97 20.12
CA THR A 179 37.94 -12.24 18.87
C THR A 179 36.63 -11.41 18.92
N PRO A 180 36.62 -10.14 18.53
CA PRO A 180 35.41 -9.35 18.51
C PRO A 180 34.42 -9.90 17.48
N THR A 181 33.17 -10.05 17.90
CA THR A 181 32.06 -10.44 17.06
C THR A 181 31.89 -9.40 15.94
N PRO A 182 31.71 -9.80 14.66
CA PRO A 182 31.51 -8.87 13.59
C PRO A 182 30.22 -8.08 13.82
N THR A 183 30.34 -6.75 13.79
CA THR A 183 29.23 -5.80 13.78
C THR A 183 28.39 -6.05 12.51
N PRO A 184 27.06 -6.15 12.59
CA PRO A 184 26.22 -6.29 11.39
C PRO A 184 26.36 -5.06 10.50
N ASP A 185 26.58 -5.34 9.21
CA ASP A 185 26.70 -4.35 8.14
C ASP A 185 25.44 -3.46 8.07
N PRO A 186 25.57 -2.14 7.92
CA PRO A 186 24.40 -1.27 7.81
C PRO A 186 23.61 -1.59 6.54
N THR A 187 22.33 -1.82 6.71
CA THR A 187 21.34 -2.02 5.65
C THR A 187 21.45 -0.90 4.60
N PRO A 188 21.50 -1.19 3.30
CA PRO A 188 21.55 -0.14 2.28
C PRO A 188 20.29 0.71 2.31
N THR A 189 20.49 2.02 2.40
CA THR A 189 19.46 3.04 2.24
C THR A 189 18.90 2.96 0.81
N PRO A 190 17.57 2.96 0.60
CA PRO A 190 17.01 3.00 -0.75
C PRO A 190 17.36 4.33 -1.43
N ASP A 191 17.84 4.20 -2.67
CA ASP A 191 18.19 5.29 -3.58
C ASP A 191 16.96 6.16 -3.91
N PRO A 192 17.05 7.49 -3.91
CA PRO A 192 15.92 8.34 -4.30
C PRO A 192 15.68 8.22 -5.80
N THR A 193 14.45 7.85 -6.16
CA THR A 193 13.94 7.81 -7.52
C THR A 193 14.03 9.21 -8.15
N PRO A 194 14.54 9.35 -9.39
CA PRO A 194 14.55 10.63 -10.08
C PRO A 194 13.13 11.04 -10.48
N THR A 195 12.89 12.34 -10.40
CA THR A 195 11.68 13.12 -10.71
C THR A 195 11.22 12.99 -12.16
#